data_977fae51db7bf28fe6877e07f7306da6
#
_entry.id   977fae51db7bf28fe6877e07f7306da6
#
_cell.length_a   1.000
_cell.length_b   1.000
_cell.length_c   1.000
_cell.angle_alpha   90.00
_cell.angle_beta   90.00
_cell.angle_gamma   90.00
#
_symmetry.space_group_name_H-M   'P 1'
#
loop_
_entity.id
_entity.type
_entity.pdbx_description
1 polymer ?
#
loop_
_entity_poly.entity_id
_entity_poly.type
_entity_poly.pdbx_seq_one_letter_code
_entity_poly.pdbx_strand_id
1 'polypeptide(L)'
;MSLPALNSASDFATVTRRHFLRQSFAFSALAALGSVRGLAGALPLDPSAVEILMIGDWGYEDFAAQTAVARAMRAYVLQHSIHVQALLLLGDNWYGPLEGGVRSARWQGQFEEMYPASDFACPIYAILGNHDYQMFPESKVDAELEYARIGRTSVGPTRWTMPARWYRFEFPAKDPLITFLALDSNVPHKADKIFQRRDFTLTDQQHAEQLVWMEGELKRPRRTPHLIAMGHHPVFSDGLHGDHEKLIRDWDPLFRKYNVPLYLAGHDHDLQHLEFEGHPTSFFLSGGGGADLYTLRIDPRQRGPFAQKVYGFSHLSATPKQLTLRHLDESGRTLHAFSKSSDGKVSIL
;
A
#
# COMPACT_ATOMS: atom_id res chain seq x y z
N MET A 1 -10.23 52.51 33.32
CA MET A 1 -9.41 51.31 33.53
C MET A 1 -9.76 50.32 32.43
N SER A 2 -8.96 50.32 31.37
CA SER A 2 -9.18 49.50 30.18
C SER A 2 -8.24 48.31 30.26
N LEU A 3 -8.76 47.10 30.10
CA LEU A 3 -7.98 45.85 29.99
C LEU A 3 -7.46 45.69 28.58
N PRO A 4 -6.25 45.21 28.36
CA PRO A 4 -5.71 44.98 27.04
C PRO A 4 -6.18 43.63 26.45
N ALA A 5 -6.49 43.63 25.17
CA ALA A 5 -6.81 42.45 24.36
C ALA A 5 -5.54 41.59 24.12
N LEU A 6 -5.65 40.32 24.45
CA LEU A 6 -4.64 39.29 24.07
C LEU A 6 -4.90 38.82 22.63
N ASN A 7 -4.07 39.31 21.71
CA ASN A 7 -3.89 38.69 20.38
C ASN A 7 -2.94 37.52 20.54
N SER A 8 -3.42 36.29 20.33
CA SER A 8 -2.57 35.13 20.03
C SER A 8 -3.10 34.47 18.77
N ALA A 9 -2.66 34.98 17.61
CA ALA A 9 -2.72 34.24 16.38
C ALA A 9 -1.46 33.35 16.34
N SER A 10 -1.64 32.06 16.52
CA SER A 10 -0.59 31.07 16.28
C SER A 10 -0.39 30.96 14.76
N ASP A 11 0.77 31.38 14.30
CA ASP A 11 1.27 31.18 12.95
C ASP A 11 1.40 29.68 12.66
N PHE A 12 0.39 29.10 12.06
CA PHE A 12 0.55 27.86 11.31
C PHE A 12 1.17 28.23 9.96
N ALA A 13 2.47 28.05 9.84
CA ALA A 13 3.18 28.18 8.57
C ALA A 13 2.58 27.20 7.58
N THR A 14 1.71 27.69 6.70
CA THR A 14 1.25 26.95 5.53
C THR A 14 2.45 26.71 4.64
N VAL A 15 2.92 25.45 4.57
CA VAL A 15 3.93 25.02 3.61
C VAL A 15 3.34 25.27 2.23
N THR A 16 3.79 26.33 1.57
CA THR A 16 3.30 26.66 0.23
C THR A 16 3.83 25.64 -0.79
N ARG A 17 3.00 25.36 -1.84
CA ARG A 17 3.36 24.48 -2.97
C ARG A 17 4.77 24.78 -3.54
N ARG A 18 5.22 26.02 -3.49
CA ARG A 18 6.57 26.47 -3.89
C ARG A 18 7.68 25.98 -2.97
N HIS A 19 7.45 25.91 -1.67
CA HIS A 19 8.45 25.42 -0.70
C HIS A 19 8.61 23.90 -0.83
N PHE A 20 7.49 23.20 -0.99
CA PHE A 20 7.44 21.77 -1.26
C PHE A 20 8.18 21.36 -2.54
N LEU A 21 7.98 22.09 -3.64
CA LEU A 21 8.68 21.85 -4.92
C LEU A 21 10.21 22.09 -4.83
N ARG A 22 10.66 23.04 -4.02
CA ARG A 22 12.11 23.29 -3.83
C ARG A 22 12.80 22.15 -3.06
N GLN A 23 12.13 21.52 -2.12
CA GLN A 23 12.65 20.39 -1.36
C GLN A 23 12.74 19.12 -2.22
N SER A 24 11.83 18.91 -3.15
CA SER A 24 11.88 17.80 -4.11
C SER A 24 13.07 17.88 -5.08
N PHE A 25 13.53 19.08 -5.42
CA PHE A 25 14.65 19.29 -6.35
C PHE A 25 16.01 18.82 -5.81
N ALA A 26 16.24 18.89 -4.49
CA ALA A 26 17.52 18.52 -3.89
C ALA A 26 17.73 16.99 -3.92
N PHE A 27 16.67 16.21 -3.76
CA PHE A 27 16.75 14.74 -3.77
C PHE A 27 17.02 14.20 -5.19
N SER A 28 16.41 14.80 -6.22
CA SER A 28 16.63 14.43 -7.61
C SER A 28 18.07 14.62 -8.09
N ALA A 29 18.78 15.59 -7.54
CA ALA A 29 20.17 15.86 -7.90
C ALA A 29 21.16 14.82 -7.31
N LEU A 30 20.87 14.26 -6.13
CA LEU A 30 21.71 13.21 -5.53
C LEU A 30 21.49 11.84 -6.21
N ALA A 31 20.25 11.53 -6.62
CA ALA A 31 19.93 10.29 -7.32
C ALA A 31 20.52 10.25 -8.74
N ALA A 32 20.63 11.40 -9.42
CA ALA A 32 21.19 11.49 -10.77
C ALA A 32 22.71 11.22 -10.85
N LEU A 33 23.44 11.35 -9.75
CA LEU A 33 24.89 11.09 -9.69
C LEU A 33 25.23 9.60 -9.46
N GLY A 34 24.24 8.74 -9.18
CA GLY A 34 24.42 7.32 -8.89
C GLY A 34 24.06 6.37 -10.04
N SER A 35 23.58 6.85 -11.18
CA SER A 35 23.18 5.98 -12.29
C SER A 35 24.37 5.48 -13.11
N VAL A 36 25.20 4.62 -12.52
CA VAL A 36 25.93 3.63 -13.31
C VAL A 36 24.90 2.60 -13.79
N ARG A 37 24.57 2.61 -15.09
CA ARG A 37 23.83 1.54 -15.76
C ARG A 37 24.67 0.26 -15.72
N GLY A 38 24.71 -0.38 -14.55
CA GLY A 38 25.12 -1.76 -14.39
C GLY A 38 23.93 -2.64 -14.77
N LEU A 39 24.17 -3.67 -15.56
CA LEU A 39 23.28 -4.81 -15.76
C LEU A 39 22.60 -5.12 -14.41
N ALA A 40 21.26 -5.06 -14.37
CA ALA A 40 20.49 -5.43 -13.19
C ALA A 40 20.63 -6.94 -12.96
N GLY A 41 21.77 -7.35 -12.43
CA GLY A 41 21.93 -8.65 -11.80
C GLY A 41 20.94 -8.69 -10.63
N ALA A 42 20.18 -9.77 -10.50
CA ALA A 42 19.26 -9.95 -9.40
C ALA A 42 20.00 -9.65 -8.08
N LEU A 43 19.52 -8.65 -7.33
CA LEU A 43 20.09 -8.36 -6.03
C LEU A 43 19.99 -9.61 -5.17
N PRO A 44 21.09 -10.07 -4.53
CA PRO A 44 21.06 -11.28 -3.73
C PRO A 44 19.99 -11.14 -2.65
N LEU A 45 19.15 -12.16 -2.52
CA LEU A 45 18.18 -12.27 -1.43
C LEU A 45 18.91 -12.75 -0.18
N ASP A 46 18.56 -12.17 0.97
CA ASP A 46 19.05 -12.66 2.27
C ASP A 46 18.22 -13.89 2.65
N PRO A 47 18.81 -15.10 2.76
CA PRO A 47 18.05 -16.31 3.07
C PRO A 47 17.44 -16.31 4.46
N SER A 48 17.82 -15.37 5.34
CA SER A 48 17.25 -15.19 6.67
C SER A 48 16.11 -14.18 6.70
N ALA A 49 15.83 -13.50 5.57
CA ALA A 49 14.79 -12.48 5.52
C ALA A 49 13.38 -13.09 5.52
N VAL A 50 12.44 -12.32 6.04
CA VAL A 50 11.01 -12.56 5.87
C VAL A 50 10.59 -12.00 4.52
N GLU A 51 10.00 -12.84 3.68
CA GLU A 51 9.70 -12.54 2.29
C GLU A 51 8.18 -12.36 2.09
N ILE A 52 7.78 -11.20 1.61
CA ILE A 52 6.38 -10.80 1.44
C ILE A 52 6.19 -10.27 0.01
N LEU A 53 5.20 -10.78 -0.72
CA LEU A 53 4.78 -10.18 -1.99
C LEU A 53 3.55 -9.29 -1.79
N MET A 54 3.37 -8.30 -2.66
CA MET A 54 2.23 -7.39 -2.59
C MET A 54 1.74 -6.94 -3.96
N ILE A 55 0.43 -6.76 -4.07
CA ILE A 55 -0.28 -6.20 -5.22
C ILE A 55 -1.48 -5.38 -4.74
N GLY A 56 -1.86 -4.36 -5.49
CA GLY A 56 -3.14 -3.65 -5.36
C GLY A 56 -3.86 -3.64 -6.71
N ASP A 57 -5.14 -3.29 -6.69
CA ASP A 57 -5.92 -3.03 -7.91
C ASP A 57 -5.99 -4.26 -8.85
N TRP A 58 -6.14 -5.43 -8.27
CA TRP A 58 -6.01 -6.71 -8.95
C TRP A 58 -7.34 -7.34 -9.39
N GLY A 59 -8.45 -6.98 -8.75
CA GLY A 59 -9.74 -7.66 -8.93
C GLY A 59 -10.60 -7.16 -10.08
N TYR A 60 -10.01 -6.79 -11.22
CA TYR A 60 -10.75 -6.33 -12.39
C TYR A 60 -11.58 -7.46 -13.01
N GLU A 61 -12.72 -7.12 -13.66
CA GLU A 61 -13.61 -8.12 -14.24
C GLU A 61 -12.96 -8.88 -15.41
N ASP A 62 -12.19 -8.19 -16.27
CA ASP A 62 -11.27 -8.83 -17.21
C ASP A 62 -9.94 -9.11 -16.49
N PHE A 63 -9.76 -10.35 -16.08
CA PHE A 63 -8.60 -10.76 -15.29
C PHE A 63 -7.38 -11.20 -16.13
N ALA A 64 -7.28 -10.81 -17.40
CA ALA A 64 -6.15 -11.17 -18.25
C ALA A 64 -4.81 -10.60 -17.70
N ALA A 65 -4.81 -9.31 -17.33
CA ALA A 65 -3.64 -8.66 -16.74
C ALA A 65 -3.32 -9.24 -15.35
N GLN A 66 -4.33 -9.46 -14.49
CA GLN A 66 -4.15 -10.14 -13.21
C GLN A 66 -3.49 -11.51 -13.38
N THR A 67 -3.93 -12.29 -14.38
CA THR A 67 -3.37 -13.61 -14.69
C THR A 67 -1.91 -13.52 -15.08
N ALA A 68 -1.53 -12.52 -15.88
CA ALA A 68 -0.14 -12.29 -16.27
C ALA A 68 0.74 -11.96 -15.04
N VAL A 69 0.28 -11.04 -14.20
CA VAL A 69 0.97 -10.66 -12.95
C VAL A 69 1.10 -11.86 -11.99
N ALA A 70 0.03 -12.62 -11.77
CA ALA A 70 0.07 -13.81 -10.90
C ALA A 70 1.02 -14.89 -11.41
N ARG A 71 1.12 -15.07 -12.73
CA ARG A 71 2.13 -15.96 -13.34
C ARG A 71 3.54 -15.45 -13.12
N ALA A 72 3.77 -14.15 -13.28
CA ALA A 72 5.07 -13.54 -13.02
C ALA A 72 5.48 -13.69 -11.57
N MET A 73 4.56 -13.48 -10.61
CA MET A 73 4.82 -13.72 -9.19
C MET A 73 5.28 -15.15 -8.92
N ARG A 74 4.59 -16.16 -9.47
CA ARG A 74 4.97 -17.57 -9.33
C ARG A 74 6.32 -17.87 -9.97
N ALA A 75 6.55 -17.39 -11.19
CA ALA A 75 7.82 -17.58 -11.89
C ALA A 75 8.99 -16.97 -11.11
N TYR A 76 8.80 -15.74 -10.58
CA TYR A 76 9.78 -15.04 -9.76
C TYR A 76 10.13 -15.83 -8.49
N VAL A 77 9.11 -16.30 -7.77
CA VAL A 77 9.28 -17.11 -6.55
C VAL A 77 10.08 -18.39 -6.84
N LEU A 78 9.73 -19.12 -7.91
CA LEU A 78 10.41 -20.33 -8.30
C LEU A 78 11.86 -20.06 -8.76
N GLN A 79 12.06 -19.04 -9.60
CA GLN A 79 13.38 -18.70 -10.14
C GLN A 79 14.37 -18.31 -9.04
N HIS A 80 13.90 -17.61 -8.01
CA HIS A 80 14.76 -17.15 -6.92
C HIS A 80 14.68 -18.02 -5.66
N SER A 81 13.94 -19.13 -5.70
CA SER A 81 13.72 -20.02 -4.56
C SER A 81 13.22 -19.30 -3.31
N ILE A 82 12.30 -18.35 -3.49
CA ILE A 82 11.75 -17.53 -2.42
C ILE A 82 10.71 -18.34 -1.65
N HIS A 83 10.84 -18.39 -0.33
CA HIS A 83 9.78 -18.85 0.56
C HIS A 83 8.88 -17.68 0.95
N VAL A 84 7.82 -17.46 0.17
CA VAL A 84 6.85 -16.39 0.47
C VAL A 84 6.09 -16.72 1.74
N GLN A 85 6.16 -15.83 2.72
CA GLN A 85 5.58 -16.03 4.04
C GLN A 85 4.28 -15.26 4.25
N ALA A 86 4.01 -14.22 3.42
CA ALA A 86 2.72 -13.54 3.33
C ALA A 86 2.51 -12.91 1.95
N LEU A 87 1.23 -12.72 1.59
CA LEU A 87 0.84 -11.79 0.54
C LEU A 87 0.12 -10.60 1.16
N LEU A 88 0.31 -9.39 0.61
CA LEU A 88 -0.47 -8.20 0.93
C LEU A 88 -1.30 -7.80 -0.30
N LEU A 89 -2.59 -7.66 -0.10
CA LEU A 89 -3.52 -7.15 -1.11
C LEU A 89 -3.92 -5.72 -0.71
N LEU A 90 -3.50 -4.75 -1.53
CA LEU A 90 -3.54 -3.32 -1.19
C LEU A 90 -4.85 -2.63 -1.64
N GLY A 91 -5.96 -3.36 -1.62
CA GLY A 91 -7.30 -2.84 -1.93
C GLY A 91 -7.66 -2.92 -3.40
N ASP A 92 -8.90 -2.50 -3.68
CA ASP A 92 -9.58 -2.72 -4.95
C ASP A 92 -9.54 -4.21 -5.34
N ASN A 93 -10.04 -5.01 -4.38
CA ASN A 93 -10.07 -6.46 -4.48
C ASN A 93 -11.15 -6.93 -5.47
N TRP A 94 -12.19 -6.12 -5.65
CA TRP A 94 -13.32 -6.46 -6.53
C TRP A 94 -13.86 -5.24 -7.28
N TYR A 95 -13.53 -5.12 -8.56
CA TYR A 95 -14.21 -4.19 -9.48
C TYR A 95 -15.53 -4.80 -9.93
N GLY A 96 -16.55 -3.94 -10.18
CA GLY A 96 -17.87 -4.39 -10.58
C GLY A 96 -18.59 -5.25 -9.53
N PRO A 97 -19.59 -6.06 -9.94
CA PRO A 97 -20.37 -6.90 -9.04
C PRO A 97 -19.57 -8.06 -8.43
N LEU A 98 -19.84 -8.36 -7.17
CA LEU A 98 -19.46 -9.60 -6.51
C LEU A 98 -20.73 -10.42 -6.22
N GLU A 99 -21.38 -10.91 -7.29
CA GLU A 99 -22.66 -11.59 -7.21
C GLU A 99 -22.61 -12.79 -6.25
N GLY A 100 -23.57 -12.84 -5.33
CA GLY A 100 -23.59 -13.83 -4.26
C GLY A 100 -22.68 -13.50 -3.08
N GLY A 101 -22.03 -12.32 -3.07
CA GLY A 101 -21.22 -11.83 -1.97
C GLY A 101 -20.15 -12.83 -1.54
N VAL A 102 -20.21 -13.30 -0.31
CA VAL A 102 -19.29 -14.31 0.24
C VAL A 102 -19.31 -15.65 -0.51
N ARG A 103 -20.34 -15.93 -1.30
CA ARG A 103 -20.49 -17.15 -2.11
C ARG A 103 -20.17 -16.94 -3.58
N SER A 104 -19.71 -15.77 -3.96
CA SER A 104 -19.37 -15.47 -5.35
C SER A 104 -18.36 -16.47 -5.91
N ALA A 105 -18.58 -16.90 -7.15
CA ALA A 105 -17.62 -17.76 -7.85
C ALA A 105 -16.28 -17.05 -8.10
N ARG A 106 -16.25 -15.70 -8.04
CA ARG A 106 -15.02 -14.92 -8.20
C ARG A 106 -14.00 -15.22 -7.10
N TRP A 107 -14.44 -15.56 -5.88
CA TRP A 107 -13.53 -16.01 -4.81
C TRP A 107 -12.69 -17.21 -5.24
N GLN A 108 -13.33 -18.18 -5.88
CA GLN A 108 -12.62 -19.38 -6.35
C GLN A 108 -11.69 -19.02 -7.52
N GLY A 109 -12.20 -18.38 -8.58
CA GLY A 109 -11.45 -18.17 -9.82
C GLY A 109 -10.40 -17.07 -9.73
N GLN A 110 -10.74 -15.91 -9.16
CA GLN A 110 -9.86 -14.74 -9.14
C GLN A 110 -9.00 -14.64 -7.87
N PHE A 111 -9.27 -15.43 -6.83
CA PHE A 111 -8.47 -15.42 -5.61
C PHE A 111 -7.82 -16.78 -5.31
N GLU A 112 -8.60 -17.83 -4.99
CA GLU A 112 -8.03 -19.09 -4.52
C GLU A 112 -7.24 -19.85 -5.61
N GLU A 113 -7.72 -19.85 -6.85
CA GLU A 113 -7.02 -20.46 -7.98
C GLU A 113 -5.96 -19.55 -8.60
N MET A 114 -6.17 -18.23 -8.53
CA MET A 114 -5.21 -17.26 -9.03
C MET A 114 -3.92 -17.24 -8.20
N TYR A 115 -4.05 -17.36 -6.89
CA TYR A 115 -2.94 -17.44 -5.93
C TYR A 115 -3.01 -18.75 -5.15
N PRO A 116 -2.77 -19.93 -5.79
CA PRO A 116 -3.07 -21.20 -5.18
C PRO A 116 -2.16 -21.52 -3.98
N ALA A 117 -2.71 -22.28 -3.02
CA ALA A 117 -1.97 -22.67 -1.82
C ALA A 117 -0.75 -23.55 -2.11
N SER A 118 -0.68 -24.18 -3.29
CA SER A 118 0.51 -24.91 -3.76
C SER A 118 1.72 -24.00 -3.96
N ASP A 119 1.47 -22.74 -4.35
CA ASP A 119 2.53 -21.77 -4.66
C ASP A 119 2.70 -20.76 -3.52
N PHE A 120 1.61 -20.44 -2.83
CA PHE A 120 1.55 -19.45 -1.76
C PHE A 120 0.87 -20.02 -0.51
N ALA A 121 1.52 -20.97 0.17
CA ALA A 121 1.03 -21.58 1.41
C ALA A 121 1.19 -20.62 2.61
N CYS A 122 0.67 -19.41 2.51
CA CYS A 122 0.86 -18.35 3.50
C CYS A 122 -0.43 -17.55 3.73
N PRO A 123 -0.57 -16.82 4.84
CA PRO A 123 -1.68 -15.90 5.04
C PRO A 123 -1.64 -14.78 4.00
N ILE A 124 -2.82 -14.30 3.60
CA ILE A 124 -3.00 -13.25 2.62
C ILE A 124 -3.78 -12.12 3.30
N TYR A 125 -3.08 -11.05 3.67
CA TYR A 125 -3.65 -9.90 4.36
C TYR A 125 -4.20 -8.90 3.36
N ALA A 126 -5.48 -8.56 3.47
CA ALA A 126 -6.17 -7.65 2.56
C ALA A 126 -6.62 -6.37 3.27
N ILE A 127 -6.65 -5.28 2.53
CA ILE A 127 -7.30 -4.03 2.91
C ILE A 127 -8.35 -3.64 1.87
N LEU A 128 -9.23 -2.72 2.24
CA LEU A 128 -10.32 -2.25 1.38
C LEU A 128 -9.86 -1.10 0.48
N GLY A 129 -10.25 -1.16 -0.80
CA GLY A 129 -10.15 -0.04 -1.72
C GLY A 129 -11.50 0.61 -2.00
N ASN A 130 -11.55 1.64 -2.83
CA ASN A 130 -12.79 2.35 -3.13
C ASN A 130 -13.75 1.54 -3.99
N HIS A 131 -13.25 0.66 -4.85
CA HIS A 131 -14.11 -0.24 -5.60
C HIS A 131 -14.76 -1.30 -4.71
N ASP A 132 -14.16 -1.69 -3.60
CA ASP A 132 -14.75 -2.62 -2.63
C ASP A 132 -15.94 -2.01 -1.88
N TYR A 133 -15.99 -0.68 -1.78
CA TYR A 133 -17.13 0.05 -1.21
C TYR A 133 -18.30 0.24 -2.17
N GLN A 134 -18.12 0.01 -3.47
CA GLN A 134 -19.20 0.13 -4.43
C GLN A 134 -20.26 -0.94 -4.20
N MET A 135 -21.54 -0.52 -4.07
CA MET A 135 -22.68 -1.40 -3.86
C MET A 135 -23.18 -1.98 -5.18
N PHE A 136 -23.14 -3.30 -5.34
CA PHE A 136 -23.63 -4.05 -6.51
C PHE A 136 -24.12 -5.44 -6.09
N PRO A 137 -25.35 -5.68 -6.13
CA PRO A 137 -26.44 -5.14 -5.33
C PRO A 137 -26.20 -5.35 -3.83
N GLU A 138 -25.14 -6.10 -3.49
CA GLU A 138 -24.72 -6.45 -2.12
C GLU A 138 -23.46 -5.68 -1.72
N SER A 139 -23.25 -5.52 -0.41
CA SER A 139 -22.03 -4.93 0.14
C SER A 139 -20.84 -5.84 -0.07
N LYS A 140 -19.88 -5.43 -0.89
CA LYS A 140 -18.62 -6.17 -1.06
C LYS A 140 -17.76 -6.13 0.21
N VAL A 141 -17.74 -5.00 0.90
CA VAL A 141 -17.04 -4.88 2.19
C VAL A 141 -17.51 -5.94 3.19
N ASP A 142 -18.83 -6.12 3.33
CA ASP A 142 -19.37 -7.12 4.25
C ASP A 142 -19.05 -8.54 3.78
N ALA A 143 -19.07 -8.77 2.46
CA ALA A 143 -18.69 -10.06 1.88
C ALA A 143 -17.22 -10.40 2.14
N GLU A 144 -16.33 -9.43 2.04
CA GLU A 144 -14.90 -9.61 2.29
C GLU A 144 -14.59 -9.90 3.76
N LEU A 145 -15.20 -9.15 4.67
CA LEU A 145 -15.10 -9.40 6.11
C LEU A 145 -15.67 -10.77 6.50
N GLU A 146 -16.80 -11.13 5.89
CA GLU A 146 -17.44 -12.45 6.13
C GLU A 146 -16.60 -13.58 5.52
N TYR A 147 -16.01 -13.40 4.33
CA TYR A 147 -15.15 -14.41 3.71
C TYR A 147 -13.91 -14.71 4.55
N ALA A 148 -13.31 -13.70 5.18
CA ALA A 148 -12.22 -13.90 6.12
C ALA A 148 -12.62 -14.82 7.30
N ARG A 149 -13.87 -14.75 7.72
CA ARG A 149 -14.40 -15.49 8.88
C ARG A 149 -14.86 -16.92 8.55
N ILE A 150 -15.52 -17.10 7.40
CA ILE A 150 -16.18 -18.37 7.06
C ILE A 150 -15.73 -18.99 5.74
N GLY A 151 -14.91 -18.29 4.96
CA GLY A 151 -14.44 -18.80 3.65
C GLY A 151 -13.77 -20.16 3.79
N ARG A 152 -14.10 -21.06 2.86
CA ARG A 152 -13.58 -22.43 2.81
C ARG A 152 -13.10 -22.76 1.41
N THR A 153 -12.01 -23.49 1.37
CA THR A 153 -11.47 -24.10 0.16
C THR A 153 -11.62 -25.61 0.22
N SER A 154 -11.28 -26.30 -0.84
CA SER A 154 -11.24 -27.79 -0.84
C SER A 154 -10.25 -28.37 0.17
N VAL A 155 -9.29 -27.58 0.65
CA VAL A 155 -8.21 -28.03 1.57
C VAL A 155 -8.34 -27.44 2.97
N GLY A 156 -9.34 -26.60 3.25
CA GLY A 156 -9.55 -26.04 4.59
C GLY A 156 -10.05 -24.58 4.58
N PRO A 157 -9.83 -23.83 5.66
CA PRO A 157 -10.14 -22.42 5.73
C PRO A 157 -9.42 -21.61 4.65
N THR A 158 -10.03 -20.52 4.20
CA THR A 158 -9.36 -19.57 3.31
C THR A 158 -8.10 -18.98 3.94
N ARG A 159 -7.16 -18.53 3.09
CA ARG A 159 -5.98 -17.77 3.50
C ARG A 159 -6.25 -16.26 3.57
N TRP A 160 -7.42 -15.82 3.09
CA TRP A 160 -7.87 -14.44 3.17
C TRP A 160 -7.96 -13.97 4.61
N THR A 161 -7.21 -12.93 4.95
CA THR A 161 -7.11 -12.41 6.31
C THR A 161 -7.47 -10.92 6.30
N MET A 162 -8.66 -10.61 6.77
CA MET A 162 -9.16 -9.25 6.95
C MET A 162 -10.16 -9.24 8.12
N PRO A 163 -9.66 -9.19 9.37
CA PRO A 163 -10.49 -9.34 10.56
C PRO A 163 -11.42 -8.14 10.83
N ALA A 164 -11.07 -6.96 10.29
CA ALA A 164 -11.83 -5.72 10.41
C ALA A 164 -11.48 -4.79 9.25
N ARG A 165 -12.20 -3.65 9.11
CA ARG A 165 -11.93 -2.61 8.11
C ARG A 165 -10.55 -1.98 8.29
N TRP A 166 -10.12 -1.83 9.54
CA TRP A 166 -8.76 -1.47 9.92
C TRP A 166 -8.31 -2.36 11.08
N TYR A 167 -7.04 -2.78 11.05
CA TYR A 167 -6.50 -3.71 12.03
C TYR A 167 -4.98 -3.63 12.13
N ARG A 168 -4.46 -4.19 13.22
CA ARG A 168 -3.03 -4.34 13.47
C ARG A 168 -2.66 -5.81 13.47
N PHE A 169 -1.51 -6.13 12.92
CA PHE A 169 -0.89 -7.44 13.09
C PHE A 169 0.63 -7.33 13.17
N GLU A 170 1.24 -8.31 13.78
CA GLU A 170 2.70 -8.44 13.81
C GLU A 170 3.11 -9.65 12.98
N PHE A 171 4.20 -9.51 12.23
CA PHE A 171 4.62 -10.54 11.30
C PHE A 171 6.15 -10.74 11.30
N PRO A 172 6.64 -12.01 11.20
CA PRO A 172 5.85 -13.25 11.33
C PRO A 172 5.23 -13.40 12.73
N ALA A 173 4.28 -14.35 12.88
CA ALA A 173 3.59 -14.54 14.17
C ALA A 173 4.53 -14.96 15.32
N LYS A 174 5.61 -15.68 14.98
CA LYS A 174 6.69 -16.02 15.90
C LYS A 174 7.88 -15.12 15.63
N ASP A 175 8.45 -14.53 16.68
CA ASP A 175 9.60 -13.60 16.61
C ASP A 175 9.38 -12.47 15.58
N PRO A 176 8.34 -11.63 15.77
CA PRO A 176 7.90 -10.68 14.77
C PRO A 176 8.94 -9.61 14.47
N LEU A 177 9.13 -9.32 13.17
CA LEU A 177 10.01 -8.28 12.67
C LEU A 177 9.26 -7.00 12.30
N ILE A 178 7.98 -7.11 11.96
CA ILE A 178 7.20 -6.00 11.42
C ILE A 178 5.90 -5.88 12.19
N THR A 179 5.57 -4.66 12.62
CA THR A 179 4.21 -4.28 13.00
C THR A 179 3.56 -3.65 11.78
N PHE A 180 2.43 -4.20 11.33
CA PHE A 180 1.59 -3.62 10.30
C PHE A 180 0.38 -2.91 10.90
N LEU A 181 0.08 -1.72 10.39
CA LEU A 181 -1.18 -1.03 10.57
C LEU A 181 -1.91 -1.02 9.23
N ALA A 182 -2.89 -1.90 9.10
CA ALA A 182 -3.80 -1.96 7.97
C ALA A 182 -4.91 -0.93 8.19
N LEU A 183 -4.99 0.06 7.33
CA LEU A 183 -5.88 1.22 7.46
C LEU A 183 -6.91 1.22 6.34
N ASP A 184 -8.11 1.66 6.64
CA ASP A 184 -9.13 1.94 5.64
C ASP A 184 -9.01 3.40 5.18
N SER A 185 -8.43 3.59 4.01
CA SER A 185 -8.20 4.90 3.43
C SER A 185 -9.41 5.47 2.67
N ASN A 186 -10.56 4.78 2.68
CA ASN A 186 -11.80 5.27 2.10
C ASN A 186 -12.44 6.33 3.00
N VAL A 187 -11.66 7.37 3.32
CA VAL A 187 -12.08 8.44 4.22
C VAL A 187 -13.16 9.32 3.59
N PRO A 188 -14.17 9.80 4.36
CA PRO A 188 -15.18 10.67 3.82
C PRO A 188 -14.56 11.92 3.21
N HIS A 189 -14.79 12.16 1.94
CA HIS A 189 -14.40 13.39 1.26
C HIS A 189 -15.68 14.09 0.78
N LYS A 190 -15.62 15.41 0.57
CA LYS A 190 -16.74 16.13 -0.03
C LYS A 190 -16.92 15.54 -1.43
N ALA A 191 -18.03 14.80 -1.59
CA ALA A 191 -18.36 14.17 -2.84
C ALA A 191 -18.12 15.14 -3.99
N ASP A 192 -17.42 14.68 -5.00
CA ASP A 192 -17.46 15.31 -6.30
C ASP A 192 -18.93 15.52 -6.63
N LYS A 193 -19.35 16.78 -6.83
CA LYS A 193 -20.77 17.13 -7.01
C LYS A 193 -21.42 16.41 -8.19
N ILE A 194 -20.62 15.73 -9.01
CA ILE A 194 -21.03 14.97 -10.19
C ILE A 194 -21.53 13.57 -9.81
N PHE A 195 -21.01 12.93 -8.76
CA PHE A 195 -21.32 11.55 -8.41
C PHE A 195 -22.05 11.37 -7.07
N GLN A 196 -22.59 12.35 -6.41
CA GLN A 196 -23.43 12.35 -5.18
C GLN A 196 -23.63 11.00 -4.41
N ARG A 197 -22.68 10.06 -4.53
CA ARG A 197 -22.76 8.74 -3.93
C ARG A 197 -21.99 8.75 -2.62
N ARG A 198 -22.73 8.92 -1.52
CA ARG A 198 -22.22 8.84 -0.14
C ARG A 198 -21.75 7.42 0.28
N ASP A 199 -21.92 6.43 -0.60
CA ASP A 199 -21.90 5.02 -0.23
C ASP A 199 -20.52 4.34 -0.41
N PHE A 200 -19.50 5.08 -0.84
CA PHE A 200 -18.18 4.54 -1.16
C PHE A 200 -17.09 4.87 -0.15
N THR A 201 -17.46 5.26 1.06
CA THR A 201 -16.49 5.69 2.08
C THR A 201 -16.91 5.23 3.47
N LEU A 202 -15.98 5.31 4.41
CA LEU A 202 -16.28 5.31 5.83
C LEU A 202 -17.29 6.42 6.16
N THR A 203 -18.08 6.22 7.21
CA THR A 203 -18.82 7.32 7.82
C THR A 203 -17.86 8.27 8.54
N ASP A 204 -18.29 9.51 8.78
CA ASP A 204 -17.47 10.47 9.55
C ASP A 204 -17.13 9.94 10.95
N GLN A 205 -18.04 9.18 11.57
CA GLN A 205 -17.80 8.53 12.85
C GLN A 205 -16.72 7.45 12.75
N GLN A 206 -16.81 6.55 11.79
CA GLN A 206 -15.81 5.51 11.58
C GLN A 206 -14.44 6.08 11.27
N HIS A 207 -14.38 7.16 10.47
CA HIS A 207 -13.14 7.86 10.20
C HIS A 207 -12.52 8.45 11.49
N ALA A 208 -13.33 9.09 12.32
CA ALA A 208 -12.86 9.63 13.61
C ALA A 208 -12.39 8.51 14.55
N GLU A 209 -13.12 7.40 14.63
CA GLU A 209 -12.74 6.23 15.41
C GLU A 209 -11.40 5.63 14.92
N GLN A 210 -11.22 5.51 13.61
CA GLN A 210 -9.96 5.03 13.03
C GLN A 210 -8.78 5.96 13.35
N LEU A 211 -8.95 7.28 13.28
CA LEU A 211 -7.89 8.24 13.64
C LEU A 211 -7.45 8.09 15.09
N VAL A 212 -8.41 7.97 16.01
CA VAL A 212 -8.12 7.74 17.43
C VAL A 212 -7.40 6.41 17.64
N TRP A 213 -7.87 5.35 16.98
CA TRP A 213 -7.25 4.03 17.02
C TRP A 213 -5.82 4.07 16.46
N MET A 214 -5.63 4.65 15.27
CA MET A 214 -4.33 4.76 14.62
C MET A 214 -3.33 5.51 15.51
N GLU A 215 -3.69 6.67 16.04
CA GLU A 215 -2.82 7.39 16.94
C GLU A 215 -2.51 6.60 18.21
N GLY A 216 -3.49 5.85 18.74
CA GLY A 216 -3.30 4.94 19.85
C GLY A 216 -2.28 3.85 19.56
N GLU A 217 -2.36 3.22 18.38
CA GLU A 217 -1.41 2.18 17.96
C GLU A 217 0.00 2.76 17.68
N LEU A 218 0.09 3.95 17.11
CA LEU A 218 1.37 4.63 16.88
C LEU A 218 2.09 5.03 18.18
N LYS A 219 1.33 5.30 19.26
CA LYS A 219 1.87 5.59 20.60
C LYS A 219 2.38 4.34 21.33
N ARG A 220 1.92 3.16 20.94
CA ARG A 220 2.32 1.92 21.63
C ARG A 220 3.82 1.67 21.51
N PRO A 221 4.49 1.26 22.60
CA PRO A 221 5.85 0.75 22.50
C PRO A 221 5.91 -0.45 21.55
N ARG A 222 6.74 -0.36 20.55
CA ARG A 222 6.94 -1.45 19.58
C ARG A 222 7.96 -2.45 20.08
N ARG A 223 7.68 -3.73 19.86
CA ARG A 223 8.63 -4.82 20.07
C ARG A 223 9.32 -5.22 18.76
N THR A 224 8.77 -4.81 17.62
CA THR A 224 9.30 -5.11 16.31
C THR A 224 10.25 -4.01 15.83
N PRO A 225 11.33 -4.35 15.12
CA PRO A 225 12.24 -3.36 14.54
C PRO A 225 11.59 -2.46 13.50
N HIS A 226 10.56 -2.95 12.80
CA HIS A 226 9.92 -2.21 11.72
C HIS A 226 8.44 -1.93 11.99
N LEU A 227 7.98 -0.78 11.48
CA LEU A 227 6.58 -0.39 11.41
C LEU A 227 6.24 -0.10 9.95
N ILE A 228 5.12 -0.65 9.48
CA ILE A 228 4.58 -0.37 8.14
C ILE A 228 3.12 -0.02 8.29
N ALA A 229 2.72 1.14 7.79
CA ALA A 229 1.31 1.46 7.57
C ALA A 229 0.93 1.09 6.13
N MET A 230 -0.28 0.60 5.92
CA MET A 230 -0.81 0.34 4.59
C MET A 230 -2.26 0.81 4.49
N GLY A 231 -2.60 1.42 3.37
CA GLY A 231 -3.94 1.85 3.01
C GLY A 231 -4.05 1.90 1.49
N HIS A 232 -5.25 1.74 0.94
CA HIS A 232 -5.42 1.67 -0.50
C HIS A 232 -5.03 2.97 -1.21
N HIS A 233 -5.60 4.12 -0.76
CA HIS A 233 -5.28 5.41 -1.37
C HIS A 233 -3.88 5.87 -0.96
N PRO A 234 -3.06 6.35 -1.90
CA PRO A 234 -1.79 6.98 -1.58
C PRO A 234 -1.99 8.32 -0.85
N VAL A 235 -1.09 8.67 0.06
CA VAL A 235 -1.02 10.03 0.61
C VAL A 235 -0.50 10.98 -0.46
N PHE A 236 0.54 10.56 -1.16
CA PHE A 236 1.15 11.27 -2.29
C PHE A 236 1.26 10.33 -3.48
N SER A 237 0.98 10.84 -4.69
CA SER A 237 1.07 10.07 -5.93
C SER A 237 1.43 10.94 -7.11
N ASP A 238 2.27 10.39 -8.00
CA ASP A 238 2.55 10.95 -9.32
C ASP A 238 1.55 10.46 -10.39
N GLY A 239 0.66 9.54 -10.02
CA GLY A 239 -0.35 8.93 -10.87
C GLY A 239 -1.55 9.83 -11.17
N LEU A 240 -2.56 9.23 -11.77
CA LEU A 240 -3.75 9.93 -12.29
C LEU A 240 -4.53 10.67 -11.19
N HIS A 241 -4.68 10.07 -10.01
CA HIS A 241 -5.48 10.64 -8.93
C HIS A 241 -4.70 11.71 -8.16
N GLY A 242 -3.35 11.66 -8.16
CA GLY A 242 -2.49 12.62 -7.49
C GLY A 242 -2.55 12.53 -5.97
N ASP A 243 -2.17 13.61 -5.31
CA ASP A 243 -2.09 13.69 -3.86
C ASP A 243 -3.47 13.69 -3.21
N HIS A 244 -3.63 12.92 -2.14
CA HIS A 244 -4.91 12.80 -1.43
C HIS A 244 -5.01 13.84 -0.30
N GLU A 245 -5.64 14.99 -0.57
CA GLU A 245 -5.70 16.14 0.35
C GLU A 245 -6.13 15.78 1.78
N LYS A 246 -7.11 14.86 1.93
CA LYS A 246 -7.62 14.50 3.25
C LYS A 246 -6.63 13.61 4.02
N LEU A 247 -5.95 12.69 3.36
CA LEU A 247 -4.91 11.88 4.00
C LEU A 247 -3.68 12.74 4.37
N ILE A 248 -3.31 13.70 3.52
CA ILE A 248 -2.27 14.69 3.84
C ILE A 248 -2.64 15.49 5.09
N ARG A 249 -3.90 15.88 5.23
CA ARG A 249 -4.34 16.65 6.39
C ARG A 249 -4.43 15.82 7.67
N ASP A 250 -4.93 14.56 7.56
CA ASP A 250 -5.33 13.77 8.72
C ASP A 250 -4.27 12.72 9.12
N TRP A 251 -3.52 12.14 8.16
CA TRP A 251 -2.58 11.04 8.40
C TRP A 251 -1.11 11.48 8.36
N ASP A 252 -0.72 12.34 7.42
CA ASP A 252 0.67 12.78 7.27
C ASP A 252 1.25 13.41 8.55
N PRO A 253 0.50 14.26 9.31
CA PRO A 253 0.99 14.76 10.58
C PRO A 253 1.27 13.66 11.62
N LEU A 254 0.48 12.59 11.62
CA LEU A 254 0.71 11.44 12.50
C LEU A 254 1.92 10.62 12.04
N PHE A 255 2.09 10.42 10.74
CA PHE A 255 3.25 9.73 10.19
C PHE A 255 4.56 10.46 10.54
N ARG A 256 4.58 11.79 10.43
CA ARG A 256 5.73 12.61 10.84
C ARG A 256 5.96 12.56 12.35
N LYS A 257 4.91 12.77 13.15
CA LYS A 257 4.97 12.79 14.61
C LYS A 257 5.52 11.50 15.21
N TYR A 258 5.12 10.36 14.66
CA TYR A 258 5.48 9.04 15.17
C TYR A 258 6.56 8.34 14.34
N ASN A 259 7.18 9.06 13.40
CA ASN A 259 8.24 8.53 12.52
C ASN A 259 7.84 7.20 11.87
N VAL A 260 6.69 7.16 11.20
CA VAL A 260 6.25 5.99 10.43
C VAL A 260 7.22 5.80 9.25
N PRO A 261 7.98 4.70 9.17
CA PRO A 261 9.05 4.63 8.18
C PRO A 261 8.58 4.28 6.77
N LEU A 262 7.44 3.58 6.64
CA LEU A 262 6.96 3.10 5.34
C LEU A 262 5.43 3.12 5.28
N TYR A 263 4.90 3.63 4.17
CA TYR A 263 3.49 3.54 3.81
C TYR A 263 3.33 2.83 2.47
N LEU A 264 2.51 1.77 2.45
CA LEU A 264 2.19 0.98 1.26
C LEU A 264 0.80 1.36 0.74
N ALA A 265 0.67 1.50 -0.58
CA ALA A 265 -0.60 1.85 -1.22
C ALA A 265 -0.81 1.17 -2.58
N GLY A 266 -2.03 1.25 -3.10
CA GLY A 266 -2.45 0.95 -4.47
C GLY A 266 -3.11 2.16 -5.11
N HIS A 267 -4.31 2.01 -5.66
CA HIS A 267 -5.22 3.03 -6.19
C HIS A 267 -4.81 3.69 -7.50
N ASP A 268 -3.60 4.21 -7.61
CA ASP A 268 -3.06 4.57 -8.91
C ASP A 268 -2.50 3.30 -9.57
N HIS A 269 -3.03 2.99 -10.75
CA HIS A 269 -2.72 1.75 -11.47
C HIS A 269 -1.36 1.86 -12.14
N ASP A 270 -0.33 1.82 -11.30
CA ASP A 270 1.08 1.96 -11.66
C ASP A 270 1.98 1.46 -10.51
N LEU A 271 3.29 1.64 -10.62
CA LEU A 271 4.26 1.34 -9.58
C LEU A 271 5.07 2.59 -9.26
N GLN A 272 5.13 3.00 -7.98
CA GLN A 272 5.81 4.22 -7.56
C GLN A 272 6.62 4.03 -6.27
N HIS A 273 7.71 4.78 -6.15
CA HIS A 273 8.43 5.02 -4.91
C HIS A 273 8.71 6.52 -4.79
N LEU A 274 8.14 7.15 -3.78
CA LEU A 274 8.28 8.58 -3.52
C LEU A 274 9.03 8.80 -2.19
N GLU A 275 10.01 9.71 -2.23
CA GLU A 275 10.79 10.15 -1.07
C GLU A 275 10.78 11.67 -0.99
N PHE A 276 10.59 12.21 0.19
CA PHE A 276 10.62 13.66 0.42
C PHE A 276 11.67 14.01 1.46
N GLU A 277 12.46 15.03 1.16
CA GLU A 277 13.52 15.49 2.07
C GLU A 277 12.97 15.83 3.46
N GLY A 278 13.57 15.27 4.50
CA GLY A 278 13.14 15.46 5.89
C GLY A 278 11.85 14.77 6.28
N HIS A 279 11.26 13.95 5.38
CA HIS A 279 10.10 13.12 5.71
C HIS A 279 10.55 11.74 6.20
N PRO A 280 10.03 11.23 7.34
CA PRO A 280 10.45 9.92 7.84
C PRO A 280 9.92 8.76 7.00
N THR A 281 8.82 8.98 6.24
CA THR A 281 8.08 7.94 5.54
C THR A 281 8.51 7.83 4.08
N SER A 282 8.89 6.63 3.65
CA SER A 282 8.92 6.25 2.24
C SER A 282 7.49 5.88 1.79
N PHE A 283 7.04 6.40 0.66
CA PHE A 283 5.72 6.09 0.07
C PHE A 283 5.93 5.13 -1.11
N PHE A 284 5.31 3.96 -1.02
CA PHE A 284 5.53 2.88 -1.97
C PHE A 284 4.20 2.35 -2.49
N LEU A 285 3.94 2.53 -3.79
CA LEU A 285 2.68 2.19 -4.44
C LEU A 285 2.85 0.96 -5.33
N SER A 286 1.96 0.01 -5.20
CA SER A 286 1.93 -1.23 -5.98
C SER A 286 0.52 -1.49 -6.52
N GLY A 287 0.04 -0.58 -7.40
CA GLY A 287 -1.30 -0.60 -7.99
C GLY A 287 -1.37 -1.23 -9.39
N GLY A 288 -0.29 -1.85 -9.87
CA GLY A 288 -0.24 -2.48 -11.21
C GLY A 288 -0.77 -3.92 -11.26
N GLY A 289 -1.63 -4.36 -10.31
CA GLY A 289 -1.99 -5.77 -10.12
C GLY A 289 -2.94 -6.37 -11.16
N GLY A 290 -3.68 -5.56 -11.93
CA GLY A 290 -4.61 -6.13 -12.92
C GLY A 290 -5.60 -5.18 -13.56
N ALA A 291 -5.95 -4.06 -12.94
CA ALA A 291 -6.85 -3.06 -13.53
C ALA A 291 -6.13 -2.18 -14.56
N ASP A 292 -6.90 -1.52 -15.42
CA ASP A 292 -6.37 -0.68 -16.52
C ASP A 292 -5.37 0.37 -16.04
N LEU A 293 -4.19 0.38 -16.62
CA LEU A 293 -3.10 1.26 -16.23
C LEU A 293 -3.38 2.74 -16.53
N TYR A 294 -3.05 3.61 -15.58
CA TYR A 294 -3.19 5.06 -15.70
C TYR A 294 -1.90 5.74 -16.15
N THR A 295 -2.06 6.93 -16.74
CA THR A 295 -0.91 7.75 -17.15
C THR A 295 -0.44 8.60 -15.97
N LEU A 296 0.87 8.64 -15.76
CA LEU A 296 1.48 9.52 -14.78
C LEU A 296 1.18 10.99 -15.10
N ARG A 297 0.80 11.78 -14.11
CA ARG A 297 0.52 13.21 -14.21
C ARG A 297 1.71 14.09 -13.87
N ILE A 298 2.63 13.56 -13.08
CA ILE A 298 3.84 14.25 -12.66
C ILE A 298 5.03 13.49 -13.25
N ASP A 299 6.03 14.21 -13.74
CA ASP A 299 7.27 13.58 -14.21
C ASP A 299 7.94 12.87 -13.02
N PRO A 300 8.19 11.55 -13.11
CA PRO A 300 8.80 10.76 -12.02
C PRO A 300 10.09 11.37 -11.45
N ARG A 301 10.83 12.12 -12.27
CA ARG A 301 12.08 12.79 -11.87
C ARG A 301 11.88 13.98 -10.94
N GLN A 302 10.64 14.41 -10.69
CA GLN A 302 10.35 15.59 -9.88
C GLN A 302 10.14 15.30 -8.40
N ARG A 303 9.66 14.10 -8.03
CA ARG A 303 9.16 13.83 -6.69
C ARG A 303 9.69 12.56 -6.03
N GLY A 304 10.30 11.71 -6.80
CA GLY A 304 10.74 10.47 -6.21
C GLY A 304 11.76 9.74 -7.06
N PRO A 305 12.34 8.68 -6.53
CA PRO A 305 13.30 7.89 -7.26
C PRO A 305 12.66 7.05 -8.38
N PHE A 306 11.34 6.77 -8.31
CA PHE A 306 10.71 5.90 -9.30
C PHE A 306 9.19 6.09 -9.41
N ALA A 307 8.68 6.15 -10.63
CA ALA A 307 7.28 5.94 -10.98
C ALA A 307 7.19 5.42 -12.43
N GLN A 308 6.38 4.40 -12.66
CA GLN A 308 6.22 3.82 -13.99
C GLN A 308 4.81 3.24 -14.17
N LYS A 309 4.17 3.60 -15.30
CA LYS A 309 2.93 2.99 -15.78
C LYS A 309 3.24 1.59 -16.31
N VAL A 310 3.00 0.56 -15.52
CA VAL A 310 3.31 -0.83 -15.87
C VAL A 310 2.50 -1.79 -15.00
N TYR A 311 2.08 -2.91 -15.56
CA TYR A 311 1.59 -4.04 -14.79
C TYR A 311 2.73 -4.71 -14.04
N GLY A 312 2.44 -5.12 -12.81
CA GLY A 312 3.46 -5.76 -11.99
C GLY A 312 3.04 -5.95 -10.54
N PHE A 313 4.01 -6.33 -9.76
CA PHE A 313 3.85 -6.60 -8.33
C PHE A 313 5.08 -6.10 -7.57
N SER A 314 5.03 -6.19 -6.25
CA SER A 314 6.16 -5.76 -5.45
C SER A 314 6.59 -6.83 -4.46
N HIS A 315 7.85 -6.76 -4.05
CA HIS A 315 8.48 -7.69 -3.12
C HIS A 315 9.15 -6.93 -1.98
N LEU A 316 8.80 -7.30 -0.75
CA LEU A 316 9.40 -6.83 0.48
C LEU A 316 10.17 -7.96 1.14
N SER A 317 11.47 -7.76 1.33
CA SER A 317 12.35 -8.58 2.16
C SER A 317 12.65 -7.87 3.46
N ALA A 318 12.42 -8.48 4.61
CA ALA A 318 12.65 -7.87 5.91
C ALA A 318 13.62 -8.67 6.77
N THR A 319 14.65 -7.99 7.26
CA THR A 319 15.55 -8.48 8.30
C THR A 319 15.41 -7.60 9.55
N PRO A 320 15.97 -7.97 10.71
CA PRO A 320 15.91 -7.07 11.88
C PRO A 320 16.54 -5.69 11.66
N LYS A 321 17.42 -5.55 10.68
CA LYS A 321 18.19 -4.30 10.44
C LYS A 321 17.65 -3.48 9.26
N GLN A 322 16.91 -4.10 8.33
CA GLN A 322 16.62 -3.48 7.06
C GLN A 322 15.36 -4.05 6.40
N LEU A 323 14.60 -3.17 5.76
CA LEU A 323 13.61 -3.50 4.75
C LEU A 323 14.23 -3.31 3.37
N THR A 324 14.01 -4.24 2.45
CA THR A 324 14.37 -4.10 1.03
C THR A 324 13.11 -4.27 0.20
N LEU A 325 12.78 -3.28 -0.61
CA LEU A 325 11.60 -3.29 -1.46
C LEU A 325 12.00 -3.28 -2.94
N ARG A 326 11.24 -4.00 -3.74
CA ARG A 326 11.44 -4.11 -5.19
C ARG A 326 10.11 -3.95 -5.90
N HIS A 327 10.10 -3.21 -7.00
CA HIS A 327 9.05 -3.26 -8.01
C HIS A 327 9.48 -4.18 -9.15
N LEU A 328 8.56 -5.05 -9.56
CA LEU A 328 8.77 -6.01 -10.64
C LEU A 328 7.64 -5.87 -11.67
N ASP A 329 7.98 -5.98 -12.94
CA ASP A 329 6.97 -6.01 -14.02
C ASP A 329 6.32 -7.40 -14.18
N GLU A 330 5.36 -7.48 -15.09
CA GLU A 330 4.65 -8.74 -15.44
C GLU A 330 5.54 -9.82 -16.09
N SER A 331 6.81 -9.52 -16.36
CA SER A 331 7.83 -10.50 -16.76
C SER A 331 8.69 -10.99 -15.59
N GLY A 332 8.50 -10.45 -14.40
CA GLY A 332 9.31 -10.73 -13.20
C GLY A 332 10.65 -9.98 -13.18
N ARG A 333 10.86 -9.02 -14.07
CA ARG A 333 12.06 -8.19 -14.09
C ARG A 333 11.96 -7.10 -13.03
N THR A 334 13.01 -6.95 -12.22
CA THR A 334 13.12 -5.84 -11.28
C THR A 334 13.29 -4.52 -12.03
N LEU A 335 12.38 -3.58 -11.78
CA LEU A 335 12.35 -2.24 -12.36
C LEU A 335 13.03 -1.23 -11.45
N HIS A 336 12.84 -1.39 -10.15
CA HIS A 336 13.34 -0.50 -9.11
C HIS A 336 13.55 -1.29 -7.82
N ALA A 337 14.55 -0.90 -7.05
CA ALA A 337 14.76 -1.43 -5.72
C ALA A 337 15.37 -0.38 -4.80
N PHE A 338 15.00 -0.44 -3.52
CA PHE A 338 15.63 0.35 -2.47
C PHE A 338 15.67 -0.42 -1.16
N SER A 339 16.50 0.02 -0.26
CA SER A 339 16.50 -0.44 1.11
C SER A 339 16.28 0.71 2.09
N LYS A 340 15.62 0.39 3.20
CA LYS A 340 15.45 1.29 4.33
C LYS A 340 15.89 0.58 5.60
N SER A 341 16.91 1.13 6.23
CA SER A 341 17.44 0.60 7.49
C SER A 341 16.53 0.97 8.67
N SER A 342 16.67 0.26 9.79
CA SER A 342 15.88 0.50 11.00
C SER A 342 16.09 1.89 11.62
N ASP A 343 17.19 2.58 11.29
CA ASP A 343 17.45 3.98 11.64
C ASP A 343 16.90 5.00 10.64
N GLY A 344 16.18 4.52 9.60
CA GLY A 344 15.47 5.34 8.62
C GLY A 344 16.26 5.73 7.38
N LYS A 345 17.52 5.30 7.23
CA LYS A 345 18.34 5.62 6.05
C LYS A 345 17.81 4.87 4.82
N VAL A 346 17.54 5.60 3.75
CA VAL A 346 17.14 5.08 2.44
C VAL A 346 18.37 4.97 1.52
N SER A 347 18.45 3.89 0.76
CA SER A 347 19.47 3.67 -0.26
C SER A 347 18.83 3.03 -1.49
N ILE A 348 18.95 3.68 -2.64
CA ILE A 348 18.51 3.12 -3.94
C ILE A 348 19.56 2.07 -4.37
N LEU A 349 19.09 0.91 -4.84
CA LEU A 349 19.91 -0.27 -5.14
C LEU A 349 20.07 -0.50 -6.65
#